data_df8603aa914ab2996477c8c53766d0c7
#
_entry.id   df8603aa914ab2996477c8c53766d0c7
#
_cell.length_a   1.000
_cell.length_b   1.000
_cell.length_c   1.000
_cell.angle_alpha   90.00
_cell.angle_beta   90.00
_cell.angle_gamma   90.00
#
_symmetry.space_group_name_H-M   'P 1'
#
loop_
_entity.id
_entity.type
_entity.pdbx_description
1 polymer ?
#
loop_
_entity_poly.entity_id
_entity_poly.type
_entity_poly.pdbx_seq_one_letter_code
_entity_poly.pdbx_strand_id
1 'polypeptide(L)'
;NGIRMTTFESLMDFGEFKLNSDGLIPVVTQDYKTNEVLMVAYMDEEAFEHTVKTGRMTYFSRSRQSQWIKGETSGHFQYVKSLAIDCDKDTLLAKVEQIGAACHTGNRSCFYTTIVGADYDAKNPLQIFESVYNMILDRKEHPKEGSYTNYLFDKGLDKILKKVGEEATEVVIAAKNPNPEEVKYELSDFLYHVSVLMVERGVTWDDITRELAQR
;
A
#
# COMPACT_ATOMS: atom_id res chain seq x y z
N ASN A 1 -9.95 -19.72 -0.88
CA ASN A 1 -8.80 -18.84 -0.65
C ASN A 1 -8.02 -19.35 0.56
N GLY A 2 -7.04 -20.22 0.31
CA GLY A 2 -6.20 -20.77 1.37
C GLY A 2 -5.23 -19.74 1.95
N ILE A 3 -4.74 -19.99 3.18
CA ILE A 3 -3.71 -19.20 3.83
C ILE A 3 -2.41 -19.35 3.03
N ARG A 4 -1.83 -18.22 2.60
CA ARG A 4 -0.56 -18.20 1.88
C ARG A 4 0.60 -18.50 2.84
N MET A 5 1.55 -19.30 2.36
CA MET A 5 2.81 -19.53 3.06
C MET A 5 3.97 -19.34 2.07
N THR A 6 4.98 -18.59 2.49
CA THR A 6 6.21 -18.39 1.76
C THR A 6 7.37 -18.60 2.70
N THR A 7 8.26 -19.54 2.37
CA THR A 7 9.47 -19.77 3.17
C THR A 7 10.58 -18.89 2.64
N PHE A 8 11.14 -18.07 3.51
CA PHE A 8 12.30 -17.23 3.23
C PHE A 8 13.57 -17.87 3.76
N GLU A 9 14.68 -17.38 3.29
CA GLU A 9 16.01 -17.69 3.85
C GLU A 9 16.56 -16.42 4.50
N SER A 10 16.91 -16.50 5.79
CA SER A 10 17.49 -15.37 6.49
C SER A 10 18.98 -15.26 6.18
N LEU A 11 19.42 -14.06 5.80
CA LEU A 11 20.83 -13.76 5.56
C LEU A 11 21.60 -13.51 6.84
N MET A 12 20.93 -13.47 7.98
CA MET A 12 21.51 -13.22 9.30
C MET A 12 20.83 -14.10 10.35
N ASP A 13 21.60 -14.69 11.24
CA ASP A 13 21.06 -15.47 12.34
C ASP A 13 20.52 -14.58 13.45
N PHE A 14 19.47 -15.04 14.13
CA PHE A 14 18.86 -14.32 15.24
C PHE A 14 19.87 -14.01 16.36
N GLY A 15 20.83 -14.89 16.57
CA GLY A 15 21.91 -14.71 17.57
C GLY A 15 22.83 -13.52 17.30
N GLU A 16 22.80 -12.95 16.09
CA GLU A 16 23.57 -11.75 15.74
C GLU A 16 22.85 -10.45 16.11
N PHE A 17 21.57 -10.54 16.51
CA PHE A 17 20.79 -9.37 16.92
C PHE A 17 21.12 -8.95 18.34
N LYS A 18 21.01 -7.65 18.61
CA LYS A 18 21.10 -7.11 19.97
C LYS A 18 19.72 -7.12 20.60
N LEU A 19 19.48 -8.08 21.47
CA LEU A 19 18.20 -8.26 22.14
C LEU A 19 18.13 -7.42 23.42
N ASN A 20 16.90 -7.14 23.85
CA ASN A 20 16.68 -6.55 25.16
C ASN A 20 16.94 -7.58 26.29
N SER A 21 16.79 -7.16 27.55
CA SER A 21 17.03 -8.04 28.71
C SER A 21 16.12 -9.27 28.77
N ASP A 22 14.98 -9.26 28.07
CA ASP A 22 14.03 -10.36 27.99
C ASP A 22 14.28 -11.29 26.80
N GLY A 23 15.35 -11.06 26.04
CA GLY A 23 15.66 -11.85 24.84
C GLY A 23 14.79 -11.52 23.65
N LEU A 24 14.22 -10.32 23.61
CA LEU A 24 13.29 -9.87 22.57
C LEU A 24 13.89 -8.75 21.73
N ILE A 25 13.43 -8.65 20.49
CA ILE A 25 13.72 -7.56 19.58
C ILE A 25 12.41 -6.86 19.16
N PRO A 26 12.35 -5.53 19.22
CA PRO A 26 11.20 -4.80 18.71
C PRO A 26 11.13 -4.90 17.18
N VAL A 27 9.92 -4.93 16.67
CA VAL A 27 9.62 -5.00 15.25
C VAL A 27 8.67 -3.87 14.90
N VAL A 28 9.12 -2.96 14.06
CA VAL A 28 8.28 -1.96 13.42
C VAL A 28 7.67 -2.61 12.18
N THR A 29 6.35 -2.68 12.10
CA THR A 29 5.65 -3.26 10.96
C THR A 29 5.01 -2.17 10.13
N GLN A 30 5.33 -2.18 8.83
CA GLN A 30 5.01 -1.15 7.87
C GLN A 30 4.33 -1.78 6.65
N ASP A 31 3.33 -1.09 6.09
CA ASP A 31 2.77 -1.48 4.79
C ASP A 31 3.85 -1.35 3.69
N TYR A 32 4.03 -2.43 2.92
CA TYR A 32 5.11 -2.49 1.92
C TYR A 32 4.94 -1.49 0.78
N LYS A 33 3.70 -1.10 0.49
CA LYS A 33 3.35 -0.27 -0.67
C LYS A 33 3.22 1.21 -0.29
N THR A 34 2.55 1.51 0.82
CA THR A 34 2.29 2.88 1.25
C THR A 34 3.34 3.43 2.20
N ASN A 35 4.15 2.57 2.81
CA ASN A 35 5.08 2.86 3.90
C ASN A 35 4.39 3.35 5.19
N GLU A 36 3.09 3.17 5.30
CA GLU A 36 2.37 3.46 6.55
C GLU A 36 2.85 2.53 7.66
N VAL A 37 3.20 3.10 8.81
CA VAL A 37 3.52 2.31 9.99
C VAL A 37 2.24 1.77 10.60
N LEU A 38 2.15 0.46 10.74
CA LEU A 38 0.93 -0.24 11.15
C LEU A 38 0.92 -0.53 12.65
N MET A 39 2.04 -1.01 13.17
CA MET A 39 2.15 -1.42 14.58
C MET A 39 3.61 -1.62 14.97
N VAL A 40 3.84 -1.76 16.28
CA VAL A 40 5.08 -2.24 16.85
C VAL A 40 4.77 -3.43 17.77
N ALA A 41 5.54 -4.48 17.64
CA ALA A 41 5.47 -5.66 18.51
C ALA A 41 6.87 -6.22 18.72
N TYR A 42 6.97 -7.39 19.34
CA TYR A 42 8.25 -8.02 19.68
C TYR A 42 8.34 -9.41 19.10
N MET A 43 9.58 -9.85 18.86
CA MET A 43 9.89 -11.23 18.50
C MET A 43 10.92 -11.78 19.46
N ASP A 44 10.74 -13.05 19.86
CA ASP A 44 11.81 -13.92 20.33
C ASP A 44 12.36 -14.72 19.14
N GLU A 45 13.33 -15.58 19.37
CA GLU A 45 13.94 -16.42 18.32
C GLU A 45 12.91 -17.29 17.61
N GLU A 46 12.02 -17.94 18.38
CA GLU A 46 10.99 -18.82 17.83
C GLU A 46 10.00 -18.07 16.94
N ALA A 47 9.55 -16.87 17.33
CA ALA A 47 8.68 -16.03 16.54
C ALA A 47 9.37 -15.59 15.24
N PHE A 48 10.63 -15.22 15.31
CA PHE A 48 11.43 -14.86 14.13
C PHE A 48 11.55 -16.04 13.17
N GLU A 49 11.94 -17.20 13.65
CA GLU A 49 12.09 -18.40 12.82
C GLU A 49 10.77 -18.81 12.18
N HIS A 50 9.67 -18.73 12.91
CA HIS A 50 8.35 -19.03 12.37
C HIS A 50 7.93 -18.02 11.28
N THR A 51 8.24 -16.75 11.47
CA THR A 51 7.99 -15.70 10.48
C THR A 51 8.77 -15.98 9.18
N VAL A 52 10.06 -16.28 9.29
CA VAL A 52 10.92 -16.60 8.14
C VAL A 52 10.41 -17.85 7.41
N LYS A 53 10.01 -18.86 8.14
CA LYS A 53 9.57 -20.15 7.59
C LYS A 53 8.22 -20.10 6.91
N THR A 54 7.29 -19.27 7.42
CA THR A 54 5.91 -19.23 6.92
C THR A 54 5.61 -18.03 6.04
N GLY A 55 6.39 -16.96 6.13
CA GLY A 55 6.10 -15.69 5.49
C GLY A 55 4.94 -14.93 6.11
N ARG A 56 4.48 -15.38 7.28
CA ARG A 56 3.42 -14.72 8.06
C ARG A 56 4.00 -14.16 9.34
N MET A 57 3.74 -12.88 9.63
CA MET A 57 4.26 -12.24 10.83
C MET A 57 3.79 -12.97 12.08
N THR A 58 4.74 -13.41 12.86
CA THR A 58 4.55 -14.06 14.15
C THR A 58 5.32 -13.25 15.19
N TYR A 59 4.68 -12.93 16.28
CA TYR A 59 5.21 -12.09 17.34
C TYR A 59 5.24 -12.83 18.65
N PHE A 60 5.98 -12.29 19.60
CA PHE A 60 5.97 -12.74 20.99
C PHE A 60 5.15 -11.79 21.84
N SER A 61 4.14 -12.31 22.52
CA SER A 61 3.31 -11.55 23.45
C SER A 61 3.97 -11.51 24.83
N ARG A 62 4.39 -10.32 25.27
CA ARG A 62 5.01 -10.13 26.59
C ARG A 62 4.05 -10.41 27.73
N SER A 63 2.78 -10.06 27.57
CA SER A 63 1.75 -10.28 28.60
C SER A 63 1.38 -11.76 28.76
N ARG A 64 1.31 -12.51 27.64
CA ARG A 64 0.92 -13.92 27.63
C ARG A 64 2.14 -14.86 27.66
N GLN A 65 3.35 -14.33 27.47
CA GLN A 65 4.59 -15.09 27.37
C GLN A 65 4.51 -16.25 26.37
N SER A 66 3.96 -15.95 25.20
CA SER A 66 3.78 -16.93 24.11
C SER A 66 3.82 -16.25 22.74
N GLN A 67 4.13 -17.04 21.71
CA GLN A 67 4.06 -16.60 20.33
C GLN A 67 2.59 -16.46 19.89
N TRP A 68 2.36 -15.59 18.93
CA TRP A 68 1.08 -15.47 18.26
C TRP A 68 1.26 -15.07 16.81
N ILE A 69 0.50 -15.70 15.93
CA ILE A 69 0.49 -15.41 14.51
C ILE A 69 -0.49 -14.26 14.28
N LYS A 70 -0.01 -13.17 13.70
CA LYS A 70 -0.87 -12.03 13.38
C LYS A 70 -1.96 -12.46 12.39
N GLY A 71 -3.21 -12.28 12.80
CA GLY A 71 -4.37 -12.64 11.98
C GLY A 71 -4.88 -14.08 12.17
N GLU A 72 -4.28 -14.87 13.05
CA GLU A 72 -4.69 -16.26 13.29
C GLU A 72 -6.18 -16.39 13.64
N THR A 73 -6.69 -15.47 14.47
CA THR A 73 -8.10 -15.45 14.88
C THR A 73 -8.95 -14.57 13.98
N SER A 74 -8.46 -13.38 13.59
CA SER A 74 -9.22 -12.38 12.84
C SER A 74 -9.22 -12.59 11.33
N GLY A 75 -8.27 -13.34 10.79
CA GLY A 75 -7.99 -13.42 9.36
C GLY A 75 -7.19 -12.23 8.81
N HIS A 76 -6.84 -11.26 9.65
CA HIS A 76 -6.09 -10.06 9.26
C HIS A 76 -4.59 -10.33 9.29
N PHE A 77 -4.15 -11.24 8.42
CA PHE A 77 -2.77 -11.67 8.32
C PHE A 77 -1.85 -10.53 7.84
N GLN A 78 -0.57 -10.67 8.18
CA GLN A 78 0.50 -9.85 7.65
C GLN A 78 1.47 -10.75 6.89
N TYR A 79 1.49 -10.61 5.58
CA TYR A 79 2.38 -11.39 4.71
C TYR A 79 3.67 -10.62 4.48
N VAL A 80 4.79 -11.26 4.80
CA VAL A 80 6.12 -10.66 4.72
C VAL A 80 6.50 -10.36 3.27
N LYS A 81 6.94 -9.15 3.02
CA LYS A 81 7.63 -8.75 1.78
C LYS A 81 9.12 -8.59 2.02
N SER A 82 9.52 -8.04 3.15
CA SER A 82 10.92 -7.97 3.56
C SER A 82 11.03 -7.82 5.07
N LEU A 83 12.14 -8.32 5.62
CA LEU A 83 12.60 -8.02 6.97
C LEU A 83 13.98 -7.38 6.84
N ALA A 84 14.18 -6.28 7.52
CA ALA A 84 15.46 -5.59 7.61
C ALA A 84 15.82 -5.35 9.07
N ILE A 85 17.10 -5.23 9.34
CA ILE A 85 17.63 -4.89 10.67
C ILE A 85 18.24 -3.49 10.59
N ASP A 86 18.15 -2.71 11.66
CA ASP A 86 18.77 -1.40 11.71
C ASP A 86 20.29 -1.46 11.92
N CYS A 87 20.94 -0.28 11.90
CA CYS A 87 22.40 -0.20 11.85
C CYS A 87 23.11 -0.77 13.10
N ASP A 88 22.47 -0.72 14.26
CA ASP A 88 23.01 -1.26 15.52
C ASP A 88 22.38 -2.59 15.93
N LYS A 89 21.57 -3.17 15.04
CA LYS A 89 21.00 -4.53 15.15
C LYS A 89 20.06 -4.76 16.33
N ASP A 90 19.36 -3.72 16.75
CA ASP A 90 18.45 -3.79 17.90
C ASP A 90 16.96 -3.61 17.55
N THR A 91 16.63 -3.35 16.28
CA THR A 91 15.26 -3.14 15.81
C THR A 91 15.06 -3.72 14.42
N LEU A 92 14.00 -4.51 14.24
CA LEU A 92 13.59 -5.03 12.94
C LEU A 92 12.58 -4.10 12.29
N LEU A 93 12.69 -3.95 10.97
CA LEU A 93 11.67 -3.35 10.12
C LEU A 93 11.06 -4.44 9.25
N ALA A 94 9.77 -4.69 9.42
CA ALA A 94 9.02 -5.61 8.59
C ALA A 94 8.14 -4.83 7.61
N LYS A 95 8.34 -5.05 6.32
CA LYS A 95 7.42 -4.57 5.28
C LYS A 95 6.49 -5.71 4.91
N VAL A 96 5.18 -5.47 5.04
CA VAL A 96 4.16 -6.50 4.90
C VAL A 96 3.02 -6.07 3.99
N GLU A 97 2.35 -7.06 3.43
CA GLU A 97 1.01 -6.90 2.89
C GLU A 97 0.01 -7.13 4.03
N GLN A 98 -0.65 -6.06 4.46
CA GLN A 98 -1.65 -6.14 5.53
C GLN A 98 -3.02 -6.49 4.98
N ILE A 99 -3.59 -7.58 5.44
CA ILE A 99 -4.98 -7.94 5.14
C ILE A 99 -5.86 -7.33 6.24
N GLY A 100 -6.78 -6.46 5.84
CA GLY A 100 -7.68 -5.80 6.79
C GLY A 100 -6.98 -4.86 7.76
N ALA A 101 -7.47 -4.82 9.01
CA ALA A 101 -6.96 -3.95 10.06
C ALA A 101 -5.80 -4.58 10.82
N ALA A 102 -4.73 -3.82 11.05
CA ALA A 102 -3.62 -4.25 11.88
C ALA A 102 -3.98 -4.20 13.37
N CYS A 103 -4.79 -3.21 13.76
CA CYS A 103 -5.16 -3.00 15.16
C CYS A 103 -6.36 -3.86 15.58
N HIS A 104 -6.33 -4.39 16.81
CA HIS A 104 -7.45 -5.14 17.38
C HIS A 104 -8.71 -4.30 17.54
N THR A 105 -8.60 -2.96 17.53
CA THR A 105 -9.74 -2.04 17.58
C THR A 105 -10.50 -1.93 16.26
N GLY A 106 -9.98 -2.55 15.19
CA GLY A 106 -10.53 -2.45 13.84
C GLY A 106 -9.93 -1.32 13.01
N ASN A 107 -9.04 -0.51 13.58
CA ASN A 107 -8.31 0.51 12.82
C ASN A 107 -7.20 -0.14 11.98
N ARG A 108 -6.95 0.43 10.80
CA ARG A 108 -5.89 -0.06 9.92
C ARG A 108 -4.52 -0.02 10.59
N SER A 109 -4.18 1.08 11.27
CA SER A 109 -2.95 1.26 12.03
C SER A 109 -3.26 1.38 13.52
N CYS A 110 -2.33 0.93 14.35
CA CYS A 110 -2.39 1.16 15.80
C CYS A 110 -2.13 2.63 16.17
N PHE A 111 -1.55 3.41 15.26
CA PHE A 111 -1.16 4.81 15.49
C PHE A 111 -2.24 5.77 14.99
N TYR A 112 -3.45 5.68 15.56
CA TYR A 112 -4.59 6.50 15.17
C TYR A 112 -4.89 7.65 16.15
N THR A 113 -4.20 7.73 17.28
CA THR A 113 -4.36 8.81 18.26
C THR A 113 -3.19 9.76 18.18
N THR A 114 -3.45 11.01 17.78
CA THR A 114 -2.44 12.05 17.73
C THR A 114 -2.33 12.74 19.09
N ILE A 115 -1.12 12.85 19.63
CA ILE A 115 -0.85 13.53 20.89
C ILE A 115 -0.18 14.90 20.68
N VAL A 116 0.58 15.06 19.63
CA VAL A 116 1.15 16.32 19.16
C VAL A 116 1.04 16.33 17.65
N GLY A 117 0.53 17.40 17.08
CA GLY A 117 0.38 17.50 15.64
C GLY A 117 0.31 18.96 15.18
N ALA A 118 0.77 19.19 13.96
CA ALA A 118 0.51 20.41 13.20
C ALA A 118 -0.65 20.16 12.24
N ASP A 119 -1.21 21.22 11.70
CA ASP A 119 -2.18 21.11 10.60
C ASP A 119 -1.44 20.78 9.31
N TYR A 120 -1.62 19.55 8.83
CA TYR A 120 -1.02 19.08 7.58
C TYR A 120 -1.89 17.97 6.97
N ASP A 121 -1.76 17.77 5.67
CA ASP A 121 -2.40 16.65 5.01
C ASP A 121 -1.62 15.36 5.32
N ALA A 122 -2.20 14.51 6.17
CA ALA A 122 -1.58 13.27 6.63
C ALA A 122 -1.54 12.17 5.56
N LYS A 123 -2.28 12.34 4.46
CA LYS A 123 -2.31 11.34 3.38
C LYS A 123 -1.24 11.66 2.36
N ASN A 124 -0.54 10.62 1.89
CA ASN A 124 0.30 10.77 0.71
C ASN A 124 -0.59 11.12 -0.49
N PRO A 125 -0.49 12.33 -1.05
CA PRO A 125 -1.38 12.74 -2.14
C PRO A 125 -1.25 11.87 -3.38
N LEU A 126 -0.11 11.22 -3.60
CA LEU A 126 0.11 10.34 -4.75
C LEU A 126 -0.73 9.06 -4.68
N GLN A 127 -1.22 8.68 -3.49
CA GLN A 127 -2.13 7.54 -3.35
C GLN A 127 -3.47 7.75 -4.06
N ILE A 128 -3.84 9.00 -4.38
CA ILE A 128 -5.07 9.28 -5.11
C ILE A 128 -5.08 8.61 -6.48
N PHE A 129 -3.94 8.50 -7.14
CA PHE A 129 -3.84 7.84 -8.43
C PHE A 129 -4.31 6.39 -8.37
N GLU A 130 -3.88 5.65 -7.36
CA GLU A 130 -4.31 4.28 -7.18
C GLU A 130 -5.77 4.18 -6.74
N SER A 131 -6.22 5.07 -5.87
CA SER A 131 -7.62 5.12 -5.44
C SER A 131 -8.57 5.39 -6.61
N VAL A 132 -8.22 6.31 -7.50
CA VAL A 132 -9.00 6.62 -8.71
C VAL A 132 -8.98 5.41 -9.66
N TYR A 133 -7.81 4.80 -9.88
CA TYR A 133 -7.68 3.61 -10.71
C TYR A 133 -8.59 2.49 -10.21
N ASN A 134 -8.54 2.20 -8.92
CA ASN A 134 -9.34 1.13 -8.31
C ASN A 134 -10.83 1.42 -8.38
N MET A 135 -11.25 2.66 -8.23
CA MET A 135 -12.64 3.07 -8.39
C MET A 135 -13.10 2.86 -9.83
N ILE A 136 -12.28 3.21 -10.81
CA ILE A 136 -12.58 3.01 -12.23
C ILE A 136 -12.67 1.51 -12.56
N LEU A 137 -11.74 0.71 -12.04
CA LEU A 137 -11.75 -0.74 -12.19
C LEU A 137 -13.03 -1.35 -11.61
N ASP A 138 -13.42 -0.91 -10.41
CA ASP A 138 -14.67 -1.33 -9.79
C ASP A 138 -15.90 -0.98 -10.65
N ARG A 139 -15.93 0.21 -11.26
CA ARG A 139 -17.00 0.59 -12.18
C ARG A 139 -17.07 -0.29 -13.43
N LYS A 140 -15.92 -0.78 -13.91
CA LYS A 140 -15.87 -1.72 -15.04
C LYS A 140 -16.43 -3.09 -14.65
N GLU A 141 -16.02 -3.60 -13.50
CA GLU A 141 -16.41 -4.91 -12.99
C GLU A 141 -17.85 -4.95 -12.44
N HIS A 142 -18.26 -3.85 -11.81
CA HIS A 142 -19.56 -3.67 -11.18
C HIS A 142 -20.24 -2.38 -11.68
N PRO A 143 -20.82 -2.42 -12.91
CA PRO A 143 -21.40 -1.23 -13.53
C PRO A 143 -22.46 -0.57 -12.65
N LYS A 144 -22.45 0.76 -12.65
CA LYS A 144 -23.42 1.59 -11.93
C LYS A 144 -24.18 2.47 -12.94
N GLU A 145 -25.50 2.40 -12.90
CA GLU A 145 -26.36 3.22 -13.76
C GLU A 145 -26.10 4.71 -13.54
N GLY A 146 -26.04 5.47 -14.62
CA GLY A 146 -25.78 6.90 -14.57
C GLY A 146 -24.32 7.29 -14.40
N SER A 147 -23.41 6.32 -14.28
CA SER A 147 -21.98 6.59 -14.16
C SER A 147 -21.38 7.03 -15.50
N TYR A 148 -20.70 8.18 -15.51
CA TYR A 148 -19.92 8.65 -16.66
C TYR A 148 -18.82 7.66 -17.05
N THR A 149 -18.16 7.06 -16.07
CA THR A 149 -17.11 6.07 -16.32
C THR A 149 -17.68 4.85 -17.03
N ASN A 150 -18.84 4.35 -16.64
CA ASN A 150 -19.51 3.27 -17.34
C ASN A 150 -19.94 3.67 -18.75
N TYR A 151 -20.39 4.90 -18.95
CA TYR A 151 -20.68 5.43 -20.29
C TYR A 151 -19.45 5.31 -21.20
N LEU A 152 -18.25 5.64 -20.70
CA LEU A 152 -17.01 5.53 -21.48
C LEU A 152 -16.71 4.06 -21.84
N PHE A 153 -16.84 3.15 -20.90
CA PHE A 153 -16.63 1.73 -21.16
C PHE A 153 -17.67 1.16 -22.15
N ASP A 154 -18.93 1.58 -22.03
CA ASP A 154 -19.99 1.15 -22.93
C ASP A 154 -19.76 1.64 -24.36
N LYS A 155 -19.26 2.85 -24.53
CA LYS A 155 -18.90 3.40 -25.85
C LYS A 155 -17.63 2.78 -26.43
N GLY A 156 -16.78 2.24 -25.60
CA GLY A 156 -15.61 1.49 -26.01
C GLY A 156 -14.34 2.32 -26.21
N LEU A 157 -13.30 1.62 -26.66
CA LEU A 157 -11.94 2.15 -26.76
C LEU A 157 -11.85 3.45 -27.58
N ASP A 158 -12.52 3.51 -28.72
CA ASP A 158 -12.44 4.70 -29.60
C ASP A 158 -12.93 5.96 -28.91
N LYS A 159 -13.99 5.84 -28.11
CA LYS A 159 -14.52 6.96 -27.32
C LYS A 159 -13.55 7.38 -26.22
N ILE A 160 -12.95 6.40 -25.54
CA ILE A 160 -11.94 6.65 -24.50
C ILE A 160 -10.74 7.38 -25.12
N LEU A 161 -10.24 6.90 -26.26
CA LEU A 161 -9.11 7.51 -26.96
C LEU A 161 -9.42 8.92 -27.44
N LYS A 162 -10.65 9.15 -27.94
CA LYS A 162 -11.09 10.48 -28.32
C LYS A 162 -11.06 11.43 -27.12
N LYS A 163 -11.52 11.00 -25.96
CA LYS A 163 -11.50 11.81 -24.74
C LYS A 163 -10.08 12.10 -24.28
N VAL A 164 -9.18 11.12 -24.30
CA VAL A 164 -7.76 11.33 -23.98
C VAL A 164 -7.16 12.40 -24.89
N GLY A 165 -7.39 12.33 -26.19
CA GLY A 165 -6.90 13.32 -27.16
C GLY A 165 -7.48 14.71 -26.93
N GLU A 166 -8.78 14.82 -26.68
CA GLU A 166 -9.46 16.10 -26.38
C GLU A 166 -8.87 16.73 -25.11
N GLU A 167 -8.75 15.98 -24.03
CA GLU A 167 -8.23 16.50 -22.76
C GLU A 167 -6.76 16.89 -22.86
N ALA A 168 -5.95 16.14 -23.61
CA ALA A 168 -4.56 16.53 -23.88
C ALA A 168 -4.49 17.88 -24.61
N THR A 169 -5.36 18.11 -25.57
CA THR A 169 -5.45 19.40 -26.30
C THR A 169 -5.88 20.53 -25.36
N GLU A 170 -6.83 20.28 -24.49
CA GLU A 170 -7.29 21.28 -23.50
C GLU A 170 -6.18 21.64 -22.51
N VAL A 171 -5.33 20.67 -22.12
CA VAL A 171 -4.13 20.95 -21.31
C VAL A 171 -3.18 21.91 -22.06
N VAL A 172 -2.93 21.67 -23.34
CA VAL A 172 -2.08 22.54 -24.15
C VAL A 172 -2.63 23.97 -24.21
N ILE A 173 -3.92 24.11 -24.45
CA ILE A 173 -4.59 25.43 -24.52
C ILE A 173 -4.53 26.12 -23.15
N ALA A 174 -4.90 25.42 -22.08
CA ALA A 174 -4.90 25.97 -20.72
C ALA A 174 -3.51 26.39 -20.24
N ALA A 175 -2.47 25.64 -20.65
CA ALA A 175 -1.09 25.95 -20.28
C ALA A 175 -0.58 27.28 -20.85
N LYS A 176 -1.22 27.82 -21.88
CA LYS A 176 -0.92 29.15 -22.41
C LYS A 176 -1.46 30.29 -21.54
N ASN A 177 -2.42 30.00 -20.67
CA ASN A 177 -2.96 30.96 -19.72
C ASN A 177 -1.98 31.11 -18.54
N PRO A 178 -1.62 32.35 -18.14
CA PRO A 178 -0.73 32.54 -17.00
C PRO A 178 -1.33 32.12 -15.66
N ASN A 179 -2.65 31.96 -15.55
CA ASN A 179 -3.30 31.47 -14.35
C ASN A 179 -3.15 29.93 -14.25
N PRO A 180 -2.47 29.40 -13.21
CA PRO A 180 -2.24 27.96 -13.08
C PRO A 180 -3.52 27.15 -12.77
N GLU A 181 -4.63 27.78 -12.39
CA GLU A 181 -5.86 27.07 -12.01
C GLU A 181 -6.50 26.33 -13.20
N GLU A 182 -6.47 26.89 -14.39
CA GLU A 182 -7.00 26.24 -15.58
C GLU A 182 -6.19 25.00 -15.97
N VAL A 183 -4.87 25.11 -16.00
CA VAL A 183 -4.00 23.98 -16.35
C VAL A 183 -4.10 22.87 -15.29
N LYS A 184 -4.24 23.22 -14.03
CA LYS A 184 -4.46 22.27 -12.94
C LYS A 184 -5.75 21.48 -13.17
N TYR A 185 -6.84 22.15 -13.49
CA TYR A 185 -8.13 21.52 -13.77
C TYR A 185 -8.04 20.57 -14.98
N GLU A 186 -7.46 21.04 -16.08
CA GLU A 186 -7.35 20.24 -17.30
C GLU A 186 -6.39 19.06 -17.15
N LEU A 187 -5.30 19.23 -16.41
CA LEU A 187 -4.41 18.10 -16.09
C LEU A 187 -5.11 17.04 -15.27
N SER A 188 -5.94 17.43 -14.30
CA SER A 188 -6.71 16.48 -13.49
C SER A 188 -7.70 15.70 -14.36
N ASP A 189 -8.39 16.37 -15.27
CA ASP A 189 -9.33 15.76 -16.19
C ASP A 189 -8.63 14.81 -17.18
N PHE A 190 -7.48 15.23 -17.70
CA PHE A 190 -6.63 14.40 -18.54
C PHE A 190 -6.18 13.12 -17.82
N LEU A 191 -5.68 13.24 -16.59
CA LEU A 191 -5.22 12.09 -15.79
C LEU A 191 -6.36 11.13 -15.46
N TYR A 192 -7.57 11.65 -15.26
CA TYR A 192 -8.75 10.80 -15.07
C TYR A 192 -9.01 9.94 -16.31
N HIS A 193 -9.04 10.53 -17.50
CA HIS A 193 -9.28 9.80 -18.74
C HIS A 193 -8.12 8.86 -19.11
N VAL A 194 -6.89 9.23 -18.80
CA VAL A 194 -5.73 8.32 -18.90
C VAL A 194 -5.92 7.10 -17.99
N SER A 195 -6.44 7.31 -16.78
CA SER A 195 -6.73 6.20 -15.85
C SER A 195 -7.81 5.26 -16.41
N VAL A 196 -8.84 5.79 -17.07
CA VAL A 196 -9.86 4.97 -17.77
C VAL A 196 -9.21 4.13 -18.86
N LEU A 197 -8.34 4.75 -19.68
CA LEU A 197 -7.60 4.04 -20.72
C LEU A 197 -6.71 2.94 -20.14
N MET A 198 -6.02 3.23 -19.04
CA MET A 198 -5.17 2.25 -18.37
C MET A 198 -5.98 1.03 -17.93
N VAL A 199 -7.14 1.23 -17.31
CA VAL A 199 -8.03 0.14 -16.91
C VAL A 199 -8.50 -0.66 -18.13
N GLU A 200 -8.92 0.01 -19.19
CA GLU A 200 -9.35 -0.64 -20.43
C GLU A 200 -8.26 -1.52 -21.05
N ARG A 201 -7.01 -1.09 -20.98
CA ARG A 201 -5.86 -1.80 -21.55
C ARG A 201 -5.15 -2.73 -20.56
N GLY A 202 -5.57 -2.77 -19.30
CA GLY A 202 -4.95 -3.59 -18.25
C GLY A 202 -3.57 -3.12 -17.84
N VAL A 203 -3.29 -1.82 -17.97
CA VAL A 203 -2.02 -1.20 -17.56
C VAL A 203 -2.20 -0.60 -16.16
N THR A 204 -1.28 -0.88 -15.25
CA THR A 204 -1.31 -0.37 -13.88
C THR A 204 -0.37 0.79 -13.65
N TRP A 205 -0.55 1.53 -12.55
CA TRP A 205 0.42 2.55 -12.15
C TRP A 205 1.79 1.94 -11.80
N ASP A 206 1.83 0.71 -11.31
CA ASP A 206 3.09 0.00 -11.08
C ASP A 206 3.85 -0.21 -12.40
N ASP A 207 3.16 -0.54 -13.48
CA ASP A 207 3.75 -0.68 -14.82
C ASP A 207 4.34 0.66 -15.29
N ILE A 208 3.56 1.74 -15.17
CA ILE A 208 3.97 3.08 -15.62
C ILE A 208 5.16 3.58 -14.80
N THR A 209 5.11 3.45 -13.49
CA THR A 209 6.17 3.95 -12.61
C THR A 209 7.46 3.17 -12.76
N ARG A 210 7.40 1.85 -12.99
CA ARG A 210 8.58 1.05 -13.32
C ARG A 210 9.25 1.51 -14.60
N GLU A 211 8.48 1.77 -15.64
CA GLU A 211 9.00 2.28 -16.92
C GLU A 211 9.64 3.66 -16.74
N LEU A 212 8.97 4.55 -16.01
CA LEU A 212 9.52 5.88 -15.73
C LEU A 212 10.83 5.83 -14.92
N ALA A 213 10.92 4.91 -13.97
CA ALA A 213 12.11 4.77 -13.12
C ALA A 213 13.36 4.30 -13.90
N GLN A 214 13.18 3.73 -15.08
CA GLN A 214 14.27 3.25 -15.95
C GLN A 214 14.80 4.33 -16.90
N ARG A 215 14.13 5.48 -16.99
CA ARG A 215 14.52 6.59 -17.88
C ARG A 215 15.42 7.60 -17.17
#